data_eb129385461beab769d7bade2eb1bb95
#
_entry.id   eb129385461beab769d7bade2eb1bb95
#
_cell.length_a   1.000
_cell.length_b   1.000
_cell.length_c   1.000
_cell.angle_alpha   90.00
_cell.angle_beta   90.00
_cell.angle_gamma   90.00
#
_symmetry.space_group_name_H-M   'P 1'
#
loop_
_entity.id
_entity.type
_entity.pdbx_description
1 polymer ?
#
loop_
_entity_poly.entity_id
_entity_poly.type
_entity_poly.pdbx_seq_one_letter_code
_entity_poly.pdbx_strand_id
1 'polypeptide(L)'
;DDRVVELVERVADGLATGDMSRVQALVEIEVLIRQLENGDILADIHEEAMPELAETDMEFSVHDPNSRIRQTEEVRSSVRRGLRTLTSMSGFATLIPNVGSNLVECLPEATTVDDVAGVPGRIFDIKGRATVPAEPEFGVSEHAASVLLATRDHGLDVRAGLNITYDESLIEDLAAAGHSTVEFDSEASEELAATIGDALADADLTETFVLYQTGGFGIEPISYILGPDAPAVA
;
A
#
# COMPACT_ATOMS: atom_id res chain seq x y z
N ASP A 1 29.95 -13.03 17.95
CA ASP A 1 30.46 -11.91 17.12
C ASP A 1 30.28 -10.64 17.96
N ASP A 2 31.38 -9.97 18.32
CA ASP A 2 31.40 -8.78 19.19
C ASP A 2 30.42 -7.69 18.73
N ARG A 3 30.09 -7.61 17.43
CA ARG A 3 29.14 -6.66 16.87
C ARG A 3 27.70 -6.89 17.31
N VAL A 4 27.33 -8.14 17.58
CA VAL A 4 25.99 -8.51 18.06
C VAL A 4 25.83 -8.06 19.50
N VAL A 5 26.84 -8.36 20.34
CA VAL A 5 26.85 -7.96 21.75
C VAL A 5 26.79 -6.43 21.85
N GLU A 6 27.61 -5.70 21.08
CA GLU A 6 27.59 -4.22 21.04
C GLU A 6 26.24 -3.65 20.61
N LEU A 7 25.55 -4.30 19.64
CA LEU A 7 24.23 -3.84 19.23
C LEU A 7 23.18 -4.06 20.29
N VAL A 8 23.15 -5.27 20.89
CA VAL A 8 22.18 -5.62 21.95
C VAL A 8 22.33 -4.68 23.15
N GLU A 9 23.56 -4.42 23.61
CA GLU A 9 23.84 -3.48 24.70
C GLU A 9 23.39 -2.06 24.34
N ARG A 10 23.71 -1.59 23.14
CA ARG A 10 23.30 -0.25 22.69
C ARG A 10 21.78 -0.09 22.58
N VAL A 11 21.09 -1.10 22.06
CA VAL A 11 19.63 -1.10 21.94
C VAL A 11 18.97 -1.15 23.32
N ALA A 12 19.46 -2.01 24.21
CA ALA A 12 18.94 -2.13 25.58
C ALA A 12 19.11 -0.81 26.36
N ASP A 13 20.30 -0.21 26.29
CA ASP A 13 20.60 1.07 26.94
C ASP A 13 19.79 2.21 26.34
N GLY A 14 19.67 2.30 25.01
CA GLY A 14 18.90 3.34 24.34
C GLY A 14 17.40 3.27 24.64
N LEU A 15 16.84 2.07 24.78
CA LEU A 15 15.45 1.87 25.21
C LEU A 15 15.23 2.21 26.68
N ALA A 16 16.17 1.83 27.54
CA ALA A 16 16.08 2.08 28.98
C ALA A 16 16.21 3.58 29.31
N THR A 17 17.06 4.31 28.59
CA THR A 17 17.26 5.77 28.77
C THR A 17 16.20 6.60 28.03
N GLY A 18 15.48 6.03 27.08
CA GLY A 18 14.54 6.75 26.20
C GLY A 18 15.20 7.51 25.05
N ASP A 19 16.51 7.33 24.84
CA ASP A 19 17.26 7.97 23.75
C ASP A 19 17.04 7.26 22.41
N MET A 20 16.49 6.04 22.44
CA MET A 20 16.13 5.28 21.25
C MET A 20 14.64 4.92 21.27
N SER A 21 13.95 5.18 20.19
CA SER A 21 12.56 4.74 20.05
C SER A 21 12.51 3.23 19.74
N ARG A 22 11.40 2.57 20.11
CA ARG A 22 11.17 1.14 19.81
C ARG A 22 11.30 0.83 18.32
N VAL A 23 10.87 1.75 17.45
CA VAL A 23 10.97 1.60 15.99
C VAL A 23 12.44 1.64 15.54
N GLN A 24 13.25 2.55 16.08
CA GLN A 24 14.69 2.61 15.78
C GLN A 24 15.42 1.36 16.24
N ALA A 25 15.12 0.85 17.43
CA ALA A 25 15.67 -0.40 17.95
C ALA A 25 15.38 -1.58 17.02
N LEU A 26 14.15 -1.71 16.55
CA LEU A 26 13.76 -2.78 15.62
C LEU A 26 14.46 -2.67 14.26
N VAL A 27 14.61 -1.47 13.72
CA VAL A 27 15.33 -1.24 12.46
C VAL A 27 16.80 -1.63 12.59
N GLU A 28 17.48 -1.27 13.70
CA GLU A 28 18.88 -1.63 13.90
C GLU A 28 19.07 -3.14 14.05
N ILE A 29 18.17 -3.82 14.76
CA ILE A 29 18.16 -5.29 14.91
C ILE A 29 17.92 -5.95 13.54
N GLU A 30 16.95 -5.49 12.76
CA GLU A 30 16.67 -6.05 11.44
C GLU A 30 17.84 -5.88 10.47
N VAL A 31 18.51 -4.74 10.48
CA VAL A 31 19.71 -4.49 9.65
C VAL A 31 20.82 -5.49 10.02
N LEU A 32 21.04 -5.75 11.32
CA LEU A 32 22.04 -6.72 11.75
C LEU A 32 21.66 -8.14 11.35
N ILE A 33 20.39 -8.54 11.53
CA ILE A 33 19.91 -9.87 11.12
C ILE A 33 20.14 -10.06 9.61
N ARG A 34 19.80 -9.11 8.77
CA ARG A 34 20.07 -9.17 7.32
C ARG A 34 21.57 -9.27 6.98
N GLN A 35 22.42 -8.65 7.78
CA GLN A 35 23.87 -8.76 7.60
C GLN A 35 24.41 -10.13 8.01
N LEU A 36 23.71 -10.83 8.90
CA LEU A 36 24.06 -12.15 9.43
C LEU A 36 23.41 -13.30 8.63
N GLU A 37 22.36 -13.05 7.85
CA GLU A 37 21.64 -14.05 7.02
C GLU A 37 22.51 -14.79 5.99
N ASN A 38 23.74 -14.33 5.75
CA ASN A 38 24.71 -15.00 4.90
C ASN A 38 25.70 -15.93 5.64
N GLY A 39 25.46 -16.25 6.93
CA GLY A 39 26.31 -17.13 7.74
C GLY A 39 25.57 -17.84 8.84
N ASP A 40 26.01 -19.03 9.22
CA ASP A 40 25.45 -19.98 10.20
C ASP A 40 25.34 -19.47 11.67
N ILE A 41 25.48 -18.17 11.90
CA ILE A 41 25.58 -17.57 13.25
C ILE A 41 24.19 -17.27 13.85
N LEU A 42 23.11 -17.31 13.06
CA LEU A 42 21.75 -16.91 13.48
C LEU A 42 21.13 -17.84 14.56
N ALA A 43 21.46 -19.11 14.56
CA ALA A 43 20.87 -20.07 15.49
C ALA A 43 21.33 -19.83 16.93
N ASP A 44 22.61 -19.55 17.14
CA ASP A 44 23.20 -19.36 18.47
C ASP A 44 22.78 -18.02 19.10
N ILE A 45 22.61 -16.96 18.28
CA ILE A 45 22.18 -15.65 18.77
C ILE A 45 20.71 -15.67 19.22
N HIS A 46 19.87 -16.43 18.55
CA HIS A 46 18.45 -16.55 18.89
C HIS A 46 18.23 -17.18 20.28
N GLU A 47 19.11 -18.11 20.67
CA GLU A 47 19.01 -18.81 21.96
C GLU A 47 19.51 -17.96 23.16
N GLU A 48 20.51 -17.09 22.95
CA GLU A 48 21.10 -16.24 23.99
C GLU A 48 20.37 -14.90 24.21
N ALA A 49 19.88 -14.25 23.14
CA ALA A 49 19.27 -12.91 23.23
C ALA A 49 17.76 -12.91 23.58
N MET A 50 17.04 -14.00 23.31
CA MET A 50 15.60 -14.07 23.54
C MET A 50 15.14 -13.97 25.00
N PRO A 51 15.88 -14.48 26.03
CA PRO A 51 15.43 -14.33 27.41
C PRO A 51 15.40 -12.89 27.90
N GLU A 52 16.38 -12.06 27.51
CA GLU A 52 16.46 -10.67 27.94
C GLU A 52 15.41 -9.77 27.26
N LEU A 53 15.05 -10.08 26.02
CA LEU A 53 13.99 -9.37 25.29
C LEU A 53 12.58 -9.76 25.76
N ALA A 54 12.39 -10.98 26.29
CA ALA A 54 11.10 -11.45 26.80
C ALA A 54 10.70 -10.78 28.13
N GLU A 55 11.65 -10.28 28.93
CA GLU A 55 11.35 -9.57 30.17
C GLU A 55 10.77 -8.15 29.96
N THR A 56 10.77 -7.63 28.74
CA THR A 56 10.32 -6.26 28.44
C THR A 56 8.87 -6.13 27.99
N ASP A 57 8.01 -7.13 28.20
CA ASP A 57 6.58 -7.14 27.80
C ASP A 57 6.35 -6.84 26.29
N MET A 58 7.34 -7.17 25.46
CA MET A 58 7.26 -7.02 24.02
C MET A 58 7.01 -8.37 23.36
N GLU A 59 5.77 -8.68 23.04
CA GLU A 59 5.43 -9.73 22.06
C GLU A 59 5.91 -9.30 20.65
N PHE A 60 7.21 -9.33 20.40
CA PHE A 60 7.74 -9.14 19.06
C PHE A 60 8.48 -10.40 18.62
N SER A 61 7.87 -11.16 17.76
CA SER A 61 8.58 -12.13 16.94
C SER A 61 9.08 -11.42 15.68
N VAL A 62 10.37 -11.18 15.56
CA VAL A 62 11.03 -10.67 14.34
C VAL A 62 10.77 -11.60 13.14
N HIS A 63 10.38 -12.85 13.43
CA HIS A 63 10.06 -13.87 12.44
C HIS A 63 8.55 -14.12 12.26
N ASP A 64 7.68 -13.38 12.96
CA ASP A 64 6.24 -13.49 12.73
C ASP A 64 5.91 -12.87 11.36
N PRO A 65 5.50 -13.69 10.37
CA PRO A 65 5.06 -13.19 9.07
C PRO A 65 3.84 -12.25 9.18
N ASN A 66 3.11 -12.33 10.30
CA ASN A 66 1.95 -11.50 10.57
C ASN A 66 2.29 -10.25 11.41
N SER A 67 3.56 -10.00 11.73
CA SER A 67 3.90 -8.78 12.46
C SER A 67 3.52 -7.55 11.63
N ARG A 68 2.83 -6.59 12.25
CA ARG A 68 2.37 -5.35 11.59
C ARG A 68 3.54 -4.60 10.92
N ILE A 69 4.72 -4.63 11.51
CA ILE A 69 5.92 -3.99 10.96
C ILE A 69 6.30 -4.62 9.62
N ARG A 70 6.33 -5.95 9.56
CA ARG A 70 6.64 -6.68 8.33
C ARG A 70 5.60 -6.41 7.24
N GLN A 71 4.32 -6.54 7.57
CA GLN A 71 3.22 -6.23 6.65
C GLN A 71 3.30 -4.80 6.13
N THR A 72 3.62 -3.83 6.99
CA THR A 72 3.81 -2.42 6.62
C THR A 72 4.94 -2.25 5.59
N GLU A 73 6.09 -2.89 5.79
CA GLU A 73 7.21 -2.81 4.85
C GLU A 73 6.95 -3.60 3.56
N GLU A 74 6.22 -4.71 3.62
CA GLU A 74 5.79 -5.47 2.44
C GLU A 74 4.86 -4.62 1.57
N VAL A 75 3.87 -3.94 2.15
CA VAL A 75 2.96 -3.03 1.43
C VAL A 75 3.73 -1.85 0.82
N ARG A 76 4.57 -1.16 1.58
CA ARG A 76 5.42 -0.07 1.04
C ARG A 76 6.30 -0.55 -0.11
N SER A 77 6.91 -1.72 0.04
CA SER A 77 7.77 -2.31 -0.99
C SER A 77 6.97 -2.69 -2.25
N SER A 78 5.73 -3.17 -2.07
CA SER A 78 4.80 -3.45 -3.15
C SER A 78 4.43 -2.18 -3.92
N VAL A 79 4.02 -1.12 -3.22
CA VAL A 79 3.72 0.19 -3.83
C VAL A 79 4.94 0.73 -4.59
N ARG A 80 6.16 0.66 -4.02
CA ARG A 80 7.39 1.06 -4.72
C ARG A 80 7.62 0.28 -6.03
N ARG A 81 7.28 -1.02 -6.06
CA ARG A 81 7.39 -1.83 -7.30
C ARG A 81 6.41 -1.33 -8.36
N GLY A 82 5.14 -1.14 -7.99
CA GLY A 82 4.13 -0.58 -8.90
C GLY A 82 4.52 0.81 -9.42
N LEU A 83 4.98 1.71 -8.55
CA LEU A 83 5.46 3.04 -8.95
C LEU A 83 6.61 2.99 -9.94
N ARG A 84 7.54 2.04 -9.81
CA ARG A 84 8.61 1.85 -10.81
C ARG A 84 8.05 1.43 -12.16
N THR A 85 7.05 0.55 -12.20
CA THR A 85 6.36 0.17 -13.43
C THR A 85 5.74 1.39 -14.09
N LEU A 86 4.89 2.13 -13.36
CA LEU A 86 4.20 3.32 -13.88
C LEU A 86 5.16 4.41 -14.40
N THR A 87 6.22 4.69 -13.65
CA THR A 87 7.20 5.71 -14.05
C THR A 87 8.09 5.29 -15.22
N SER A 88 8.27 3.99 -15.44
CA SER A 88 9.02 3.45 -16.59
C SER A 88 8.16 3.30 -17.85
N MET A 89 6.84 3.27 -17.70
CA MET A 89 5.90 3.09 -18.81
C MET A 89 5.77 4.37 -19.63
N SER A 90 6.04 4.27 -20.92
CA SER A 90 5.79 5.38 -21.84
C SER A 90 4.27 5.53 -22.04
N GLY A 91 3.74 6.71 -21.74
CA GLY A 91 2.32 7.00 -21.94
C GLY A 91 1.49 7.05 -20.66
N PHE A 92 1.95 6.48 -19.53
CA PHE A 92 1.19 6.57 -18.27
C PHE A 92 0.87 8.02 -17.87
N ALA A 93 1.76 8.96 -18.17
CA ALA A 93 1.54 10.38 -17.90
C ALA A 93 0.25 10.93 -18.54
N THR A 94 -0.20 10.37 -19.67
CA THR A 94 -1.45 10.77 -20.34
C THR A 94 -2.71 10.26 -19.66
N LEU A 95 -2.56 9.29 -18.77
CA LEU A 95 -3.65 8.70 -17.97
C LEU A 95 -3.80 9.37 -16.59
N ILE A 96 -2.95 10.32 -16.25
CA ILE A 96 -3.02 11.03 -14.98
C ILE A 96 -4.12 12.10 -15.04
N PRO A 97 -5.15 12.04 -14.18
CA PRO A 97 -6.20 13.05 -14.13
C PRO A 97 -5.68 14.40 -13.64
N ASN A 98 -6.44 15.49 -13.85
CA ASN A 98 -6.03 16.83 -13.39
C ASN A 98 -5.80 16.89 -11.89
N VAL A 99 -6.54 16.11 -11.11
CA VAL A 99 -6.35 15.98 -9.65
C VAL A 99 -5.10 15.17 -9.26
N GLY A 100 -4.40 14.57 -10.22
CA GLY A 100 -3.29 13.66 -10.00
C GLY A 100 -3.72 12.22 -9.75
N SER A 101 -2.81 11.28 -9.98
CA SER A 101 -3.01 9.85 -9.66
C SER A 101 -2.46 9.50 -8.28
N ASN A 102 -2.94 8.43 -7.69
CA ASN A 102 -2.29 7.76 -6.58
C ASN A 102 -2.37 6.25 -6.75
N LEU A 103 -1.28 5.58 -6.44
CA LEU A 103 -1.20 4.14 -6.31
C LEU A 103 -1.24 3.81 -4.83
N VAL A 104 -2.27 3.08 -4.41
CA VAL A 104 -2.47 2.73 -3.01
C VAL A 104 -2.50 1.21 -2.82
N GLU A 105 -2.04 0.75 -1.66
CA GLU A 105 -2.20 -0.64 -1.22
C GLU A 105 -2.43 -0.69 0.29
N CYS A 106 -3.37 -1.53 0.72
CA CYS A 106 -3.75 -1.65 2.12
C CYS A 106 -3.11 -2.86 2.82
N LEU A 107 -3.03 -2.79 4.14
CA LEU A 107 -2.74 -3.93 4.99
C LEU A 107 -3.83 -5.01 4.85
N PRO A 108 -3.54 -6.31 5.13
CA PRO A 108 -4.54 -7.38 5.05
C PRO A 108 -5.81 -7.09 5.85
N GLU A 109 -5.65 -6.61 7.08
CA GLU A 109 -6.74 -6.30 8.02
C GLU A 109 -7.11 -4.80 8.04
N ALA A 110 -6.91 -4.10 6.91
CA ALA A 110 -7.20 -2.68 6.81
C ALA A 110 -8.67 -2.36 7.05
N THR A 111 -8.93 -1.37 7.89
CA THR A 111 -10.27 -0.85 8.17
C THR A 111 -10.36 0.68 8.06
N THR A 112 -9.22 1.35 8.05
CA THR A 112 -9.15 2.80 8.02
C THR A 112 -8.14 3.28 6.98
N VAL A 113 -8.21 4.54 6.61
CA VAL A 113 -7.26 5.18 5.69
C VAL A 113 -5.81 5.08 6.21
N ASP A 114 -5.63 5.06 7.53
CA ASP A 114 -4.30 4.89 8.16
C ASP A 114 -3.68 3.51 7.91
N ASP A 115 -4.46 2.55 7.45
CA ASP A 115 -4.01 1.20 7.07
C ASP A 115 -3.68 1.09 5.58
N VAL A 116 -3.75 2.18 4.82
CA VAL A 116 -3.53 2.24 3.37
C VAL A 116 -2.30 3.08 3.08
N ALA A 117 -1.33 2.50 2.38
CA ALA A 117 -0.16 3.22 1.89
C ALA A 117 -0.42 3.83 0.51
N GLY A 118 0.10 5.02 0.29
CA GLY A 118 0.01 5.74 -0.99
C GLY A 118 1.14 6.75 -1.13
N VAL A 119 1.11 7.55 -2.20
CA VAL A 119 2.11 8.59 -2.48
C VAL A 119 1.68 9.92 -1.85
N PRO A 120 2.45 10.49 -0.89
CA PRO A 120 2.21 11.84 -0.43
C PRO A 120 2.29 12.85 -1.59
N GLY A 121 1.27 13.70 -1.73
CA GLY A 121 1.23 14.71 -2.77
C GLY A 121 0.85 14.20 -4.16
N ARG A 122 0.53 12.90 -4.33
CA ARG A 122 0.08 12.27 -5.59
C ARG A 122 1.16 12.17 -6.68
N ILE A 123 0.82 11.45 -7.75
CA ILE A 123 1.63 11.32 -8.97
C ILE A 123 1.11 12.33 -9.96
N PHE A 124 1.98 13.15 -10.56
CA PHE A 124 1.60 14.17 -11.54
C PHE A 124 2.29 13.97 -12.88
N ASP A 125 1.61 14.39 -13.95
CA ASP A 125 2.27 14.63 -15.23
C ASP A 125 3.10 15.91 -15.15
N ILE A 126 4.41 15.78 -15.29
CA ILE A 126 5.32 16.90 -15.47
C ILE A 126 5.99 16.79 -16.84
N LYS A 127 5.47 17.54 -17.80
CA LYS A 127 6.00 17.59 -19.18
C LYS A 127 6.03 16.21 -19.88
N GLY A 128 4.95 15.45 -19.75
CA GLY A 128 4.80 14.12 -20.35
C GLY A 128 5.49 13.00 -19.58
N ARG A 129 5.83 13.24 -18.32
CA ARG A 129 6.45 12.24 -17.43
C ARG A 129 5.68 12.13 -16.12
N ALA A 130 5.33 10.90 -15.76
CA ALA A 130 4.81 10.62 -14.44
C ALA A 130 5.90 10.89 -13.39
N THR A 131 5.62 11.78 -12.46
CA THR A 131 6.54 12.21 -11.42
C THR A 131 5.98 11.88 -10.05
N VAL A 132 6.73 11.09 -9.29
CA VAL A 132 6.42 10.67 -7.92
C VAL A 132 7.20 11.58 -6.97
N PRO A 133 6.54 12.43 -6.17
CA PRO A 133 7.21 13.44 -5.36
C PRO A 133 7.85 12.91 -4.08
N ALA A 134 7.36 11.77 -3.56
CA ALA A 134 7.79 11.24 -2.27
C ALA A 134 7.69 9.70 -2.22
N GLU A 135 8.34 9.11 -1.23
CA GLU A 135 8.21 7.69 -0.90
C GLU A 135 6.81 7.37 -0.38
N PRO A 136 6.32 6.11 -0.55
CA PRO A 136 5.02 5.71 -0.03
C PRO A 136 4.91 5.82 1.49
N GLU A 137 3.81 6.41 1.96
CA GLU A 137 3.46 6.56 3.37
C GLU A 137 2.03 6.08 3.62
N PHE A 138 1.74 5.70 4.86
CA PHE A 138 0.39 5.33 5.28
C PHE A 138 -0.44 6.59 5.63
N GLY A 139 -1.76 6.53 5.40
CA GLY A 139 -2.69 7.60 5.76
C GLY A 139 -2.68 8.84 4.86
N VAL A 140 -2.04 8.78 3.68
CA VAL A 140 -1.78 9.99 2.85
C VAL A 140 -2.70 10.17 1.65
N SER A 141 -3.56 9.23 1.32
CA SER A 141 -4.41 9.26 0.12
C SER A 141 -5.87 8.97 0.47
N GLU A 142 -6.51 9.90 1.15
CA GLU A 142 -7.86 9.74 1.68
C GLU A 142 -8.86 9.24 0.61
N HIS A 143 -8.93 9.87 -0.55
CA HIS A 143 -9.94 9.53 -1.56
C HIS A 143 -9.71 8.15 -2.21
N ALA A 144 -8.50 7.85 -2.69
CA ALA A 144 -8.20 6.55 -3.29
C ALA A 144 -8.28 5.42 -2.25
N ALA A 145 -7.86 5.68 -1.01
CA ALA A 145 -8.00 4.75 0.09
C ALA A 145 -9.47 4.47 0.43
N SER A 146 -10.33 5.51 0.45
CA SER A 146 -11.77 5.34 0.72
C SER A 146 -12.46 4.49 -0.35
N VAL A 147 -12.12 4.67 -1.64
CA VAL A 147 -12.65 3.83 -2.72
C VAL A 147 -12.20 2.37 -2.53
N LEU A 148 -10.93 2.13 -2.23
CA LEU A 148 -10.40 0.79 -1.99
C LEU A 148 -11.08 0.12 -0.79
N LEU A 149 -11.19 0.81 0.34
CA LEU A 149 -11.82 0.28 1.55
C LEU A 149 -13.32 0.02 1.34
N ALA A 150 -14.04 0.96 0.71
CA ALA A 150 -15.45 0.78 0.37
C ALA A 150 -15.67 -0.46 -0.50
N THR A 151 -14.78 -0.72 -1.46
CA THR A 151 -14.84 -1.95 -2.28
C THR A 151 -14.61 -3.20 -1.45
N ARG A 152 -13.67 -3.18 -0.50
CA ARG A 152 -13.40 -4.30 0.41
C ARG A 152 -14.55 -4.61 1.36
N ASP A 153 -15.27 -3.60 1.82
CA ASP A 153 -16.42 -3.76 2.72
C ASP A 153 -17.55 -4.64 2.10
N HIS A 154 -17.55 -4.79 0.77
CA HIS A 154 -18.43 -5.70 0.04
C HIS A 154 -17.88 -7.13 -0.12
N GLY A 155 -16.82 -7.47 0.63
CA GLY A 155 -16.28 -8.84 0.70
C GLY A 155 -15.35 -9.20 -0.47
N LEU A 156 -14.88 -8.21 -1.23
CA LEU A 156 -13.94 -8.42 -2.33
C LEU A 156 -12.50 -8.46 -1.82
N ASP A 157 -11.72 -9.42 -2.33
CA ASP A 157 -10.30 -9.59 -1.97
C ASP A 157 -9.40 -8.70 -2.84
N VAL A 158 -9.65 -7.39 -2.78
CA VAL A 158 -8.80 -6.37 -3.40
C VAL A 158 -7.94 -5.69 -2.34
N ARG A 159 -6.71 -5.41 -2.66
CA ARG A 159 -5.77 -4.77 -1.73
C ARG A 159 -5.10 -3.54 -2.29
N ALA A 160 -5.20 -3.30 -3.59
CA ALA A 160 -4.58 -2.15 -4.22
C ALA A 160 -5.54 -1.43 -5.17
N GLY A 161 -5.27 -0.15 -5.39
CA GLY A 161 -6.00 0.71 -6.31
C GLY A 161 -5.13 1.77 -6.93
N LEU A 162 -5.38 2.05 -8.21
CA LEU A 162 -4.75 3.14 -8.97
C LEU A 162 -5.84 3.99 -9.60
N ASN A 163 -5.89 5.28 -9.31
CA ASN A 163 -6.79 6.16 -10.03
C ASN A 163 -6.12 6.72 -11.28
N ILE A 164 -6.88 6.71 -12.37
CA ILE A 164 -6.51 7.24 -13.68
C ILE A 164 -7.63 8.12 -14.23
N THR A 165 -7.36 8.85 -15.31
CA THR A 165 -8.40 9.62 -16.02
C THR A 165 -9.48 8.67 -16.54
N TYR A 166 -10.71 9.16 -16.59
CA TYR A 166 -11.78 8.49 -17.33
C TYR A 166 -11.70 8.89 -18.81
N ASP A 167 -11.82 7.90 -19.67
CA ASP A 167 -12.04 8.05 -21.10
C ASP A 167 -12.87 6.88 -21.60
N GLU A 168 -13.95 7.14 -22.33
CA GLU A 168 -14.89 6.12 -22.78
C GLU A 168 -14.19 5.05 -23.64
N SER A 169 -13.29 5.47 -24.54
CA SER A 169 -12.55 4.52 -25.38
C SER A 169 -11.58 3.64 -24.57
N LEU A 170 -10.99 4.19 -23.52
CA LEU A 170 -10.14 3.42 -22.60
C LEU A 170 -10.95 2.36 -21.85
N ILE A 171 -12.14 2.69 -21.38
CA ILE A 171 -13.04 1.72 -20.71
C ILE A 171 -13.46 0.61 -21.68
N GLU A 172 -13.81 0.96 -22.91
CA GLU A 172 -14.12 -0.02 -23.96
C GLU A 172 -12.93 -0.94 -24.28
N ASP A 173 -11.72 -0.40 -24.38
CA ASP A 173 -10.49 -1.17 -24.63
C ASP A 173 -10.17 -2.12 -23.47
N LEU A 174 -10.34 -1.69 -22.22
CA LEU A 174 -10.14 -2.53 -21.04
C LEU A 174 -11.19 -3.66 -20.97
N ALA A 175 -12.45 -3.37 -21.28
CA ALA A 175 -13.49 -4.38 -21.36
C ALA A 175 -13.22 -5.39 -22.50
N ALA A 176 -12.78 -4.92 -23.66
CA ALA A 176 -12.38 -5.79 -24.78
C ALA A 176 -11.14 -6.65 -24.46
N ALA A 177 -10.25 -6.18 -23.60
CA ALA A 177 -9.12 -6.95 -23.07
C ALA A 177 -9.52 -7.99 -22.03
N GLY A 178 -10.78 -8.01 -21.59
CA GLY A 178 -11.34 -8.99 -20.67
C GLY A 178 -11.37 -8.55 -19.20
N HIS A 179 -11.15 -7.28 -18.91
CA HIS A 179 -11.34 -6.73 -17.57
C HIS A 179 -12.80 -6.35 -17.34
N SER A 180 -13.31 -6.63 -16.16
CA SER A 180 -14.63 -6.14 -15.75
C SER A 180 -14.57 -4.63 -15.54
N THR A 181 -15.54 -3.91 -16.10
CA THR A 181 -15.69 -2.47 -15.94
C THR A 181 -17.06 -2.16 -15.35
N VAL A 182 -17.10 -1.40 -14.26
CA VAL A 182 -18.34 -1.11 -13.51
C VAL A 182 -18.45 0.39 -13.31
N GLU A 183 -19.56 0.97 -13.74
CA GLU A 183 -19.89 2.36 -13.46
C GLU A 183 -20.53 2.52 -12.09
N PHE A 184 -20.11 3.54 -11.34
CA PHE A 184 -20.78 3.97 -10.12
C PHE A 184 -21.16 5.45 -10.21
N ASP A 185 -22.31 5.80 -9.65
CA ASP A 185 -22.82 7.17 -9.66
C ASP A 185 -22.47 7.88 -8.35
N SER A 186 -21.46 8.72 -8.36
CA SER A 186 -21.03 9.48 -7.18
C SER A 186 -22.04 10.51 -6.66
N GLU A 187 -23.09 10.81 -7.43
CA GLU A 187 -24.20 11.70 -7.04
C GLU A 187 -25.38 10.94 -6.42
N ALA A 188 -25.44 9.60 -6.55
CA ALA A 188 -26.56 8.78 -6.10
C ALA A 188 -26.70 8.71 -4.57
N SER A 189 -25.63 8.87 -3.81
CA SER A 189 -25.62 8.85 -2.35
C SER A 189 -24.51 9.76 -1.80
N GLU A 190 -24.75 10.31 -0.60
CA GLU A 190 -23.70 11.02 0.16
C GLU A 190 -22.64 10.05 0.73
N GLU A 191 -22.95 8.73 0.79
CA GLU A 191 -22.04 7.70 1.28
C GLU A 191 -21.41 6.91 0.13
N LEU A 192 -20.13 7.12 -0.09
CA LEU A 192 -19.32 6.44 -1.12
C LEU A 192 -19.43 4.91 -1.06
N ALA A 193 -19.41 4.33 0.16
CA ALA A 193 -19.50 2.90 0.36
C ALA A 193 -20.83 2.30 -0.16
N ALA A 194 -21.95 2.97 0.11
CA ALA A 194 -23.26 2.54 -0.38
C ALA A 194 -23.30 2.59 -1.92
N THR A 195 -22.81 3.66 -2.52
CA THR A 195 -22.79 3.83 -3.98
C THR A 195 -21.94 2.75 -4.67
N ILE A 196 -20.75 2.48 -4.15
CA ILE A 196 -19.88 1.42 -4.68
C ILE A 196 -20.51 0.05 -4.48
N GLY A 197 -21.14 -0.19 -3.31
CA GLY A 197 -21.81 -1.44 -3.01
C GLY A 197 -22.95 -1.76 -3.97
N ASP A 198 -23.79 -0.78 -4.22
CA ASP A 198 -24.91 -0.94 -5.18
C ASP A 198 -24.40 -1.23 -6.59
N ALA A 199 -23.31 -0.58 -7.02
CA ALA A 199 -22.71 -0.82 -8.32
C ALA A 199 -22.08 -2.23 -8.45
N LEU A 200 -21.56 -2.78 -7.36
CA LEU A 200 -20.88 -4.07 -7.34
C LEU A 200 -21.81 -5.26 -7.06
N ALA A 201 -23.05 -5.03 -6.59
CA ALA A 201 -23.94 -6.07 -6.06
C ALA A 201 -24.20 -7.23 -7.03
N ASP A 202 -24.31 -6.97 -8.33
CA ASP A 202 -24.59 -7.94 -9.37
C ASP A 202 -23.45 -8.07 -10.41
N ALA A 203 -22.26 -7.51 -10.12
CA ALA A 203 -21.15 -7.49 -11.05
C ALA A 203 -20.36 -8.82 -11.02
N ASP A 204 -20.10 -9.38 -12.20
CA ASP A 204 -19.16 -10.51 -12.36
C ASP A 204 -17.75 -9.95 -12.55
N LEU A 205 -16.93 -9.99 -11.49
CA LEU A 205 -15.66 -9.29 -11.41
C LEU A 205 -14.48 -10.21 -11.73
N THR A 206 -13.56 -9.68 -12.52
CA THR A 206 -12.22 -10.26 -12.70
C THR A 206 -11.35 -9.92 -11.49
N GLU A 207 -10.22 -10.63 -11.30
CA GLU A 207 -9.27 -10.40 -10.20
C GLU A 207 -8.76 -8.94 -10.17
N THR A 208 -8.54 -8.36 -11.35
CA THR A 208 -8.31 -6.92 -11.53
C THR A 208 -9.44 -6.36 -12.37
N PHE A 209 -10.12 -5.35 -11.87
CA PHE A 209 -11.27 -4.73 -12.52
C PHE A 209 -11.23 -3.21 -12.40
N VAL A 210 -12.13 -2.54 -13.10
CA VAL A 210 -12.19 -1.08 -13.16
C VAL A 210 -13.53 -0.59 -12.62
N LEU A 211 -13.47 0.26 -11.59
CA LEU A 211 -14.59 1.12 -11.21
C LEU A 211 -14.41 2.49 -11.88
N TYR A 212 -15.46 3.07 -12.45
CA TYR A 212 -15.37 4.39 -13.01
C TYR A 212 -16.63 5.22 -12.77
N GLN A 213 -16.46 6.53 -12.79
CA GLN A 213 -17.54 7.50 -12.79
C GLN A 213 -17.35 8.49 -13.94
N THR A 214 -18.46 8.87 -14.55
CA THR A 214 -18.47 9.79 -15.69
C THR A 214 -18.47 11.27 -15.28
N GLY A 215 -18.38 11.52 -13.97
CA GLY A 215 -18.35 12.86 -13.39
C GLY A 215 -19.73 13.50 -13.26
N GLY A 216 -19.74 14.72 -12.72
CA GLY A 216 -20.96 15.51 -12.49
C GLY A 216 -20.64 16.99 -12.36
N PHE A 217 -21.57 17.77 -11.82
CA PHE A 217 -21.33 19.20 -11.64
C PHE A 217 -20.20 19.46 -10.63
N GLY A 218 -19.04 19.88 -11.14
CA GLY A 218 -17.84 20.12 -10.33
C GLY A 218 -17.07 18.86 -9.91
N ILE A 219 -17.44 17.68 -10.43
CA ILE A 219 -16.79 16.42 -10.19
C ILE A 219 -16.07 15.96 -11.46
N GLU A 220 -14.75 15.80 -11.39
CA GLU A 220 -13.96 15.29 -12.52
C GLU A 220 -14.27 13.80 -12.73
N PRO A 221 -14.53 13.37 -13.98
CA PRO A 221 -14.67 11.95 -14.28
C PRO A 221 -13.36 11.23 -14.01
N ILE A 222 -13.44 10.03 -13.39
CA ILE A 222 -12.28 9.30 -12.93
C ILE A 222 -12.50 7.78 -12.97
N SER A 223 -11.44 7.02 -13.17
CA SER A 223 -11.45 5.57 -13.14
C SER A 223 -10.48 5.05 -12.08
N TYR A 224 -10.79 3.90 -11.49
CA TYR A 224 -9.99 3.20 -10.47
C TYR A 224 -9.74 1.79 -10.95
N ILE A 225 -8.48 1.42 -11.16
CA ILE A 225 -8.07 0.04 -11.37
C ILE A 225 -7.87 -0.58 -10.00
N LEU A 226 -8.60 -1.65 -9.70
CA LEU A 226 -8.58 -2.33 -8.41
C LEU A 226 -8.11 -3.77 -8.58
N GLY A 227 -7.30 -4.27 -7.65
CA GLY A 227 -6.71 -5.61 -7.75
C GLY A 227 -6.00 -6.07 -6.49
N PRO A 228 -5.31 -7.24 -6.56
CA PRO A 228 -4.75 -7.92 -5.39
C PRO A 228 -3.54 -7.21 -4.76
N ASP A 229 -2.72 -6.51 -5.56
CA ASP A 229 -1.55 -5.78 -5.08
C ASP A 229 -1.19 -4.62 -6.02
N ALA A 230 -0.30 -3.73 -5.57
CA ALA A 230 0.09 -2.55 -6.35
C ALA A 230 0.79 -2.88 -7.69
N PRO A 231 1.65 -3.91 -7.83
CA PRO A 231 2.15 -4.34 -9.12
C PRO A 231 1.09 -4.82 -10.11
N ALA A 232 0.00 -5.42 -9.63
CA ALA A 232 -1.06 -5.94 -10.50
C ALA A 232 -1.95 -4.83 -11.10
N VAL A 233 -2.06 -3.69 -10.42
CA VAL A 233 -2.86 -2.54 -10.89
C VAL A 233 -2.01 -1.47 -11.60
N ALA A 234 -0.67 -1.66 -11.64
CA ALA A 234 0.31 -0.75 -12.25
C ALA A 234 0.78 -1.30 -13.61
#